data_6f9fe202063281188bc171d1c4a16e73
#
_entry.id   6f9fe202063281188bc171d1c4a16e73
#
_cell.length_a   1.000
_cell.length_b   1.000
_cell.length_c   1.000
_cell.angle_alpha   90.00
_cell.angle_beta   90.00
_cell.angle_gamma   90.00
#
_symmetry.space_group_name_H-M   'P 1'
#
loop_
_entity.id
_entity.type
_entity.pdbx_description
1 polymer ?
#
loop_
_entity_poly.entity_id
_entity_poly.type
_entity_poly.pdbx_seq_one_letter_code
_entity_poly.pdbx_strand_id
1 'polypeptide(L)'
;MCPSVYASQLAPSIASALKFLNQELTPPAAFVPAASTDCMQIAITDFTAFCVFPTLMHHLQREAPGLRFELRYLPHSPALTELLAGEVDLALGFNTPDEPAHPDLEEINWLRDEYVVISQADRTALTLDAYLAARHLVVTPWNEQQGVLDCELERQGYSRQVAMKTPSMLSAPFIIEQSDLLMALPRRAAETMARAARLTILPLPFPVPPFDVKIYAHQRSGK
;
A
#
# COMPACT_ATOMS: atom_id res chain seq x y z
N MET A 1 -27.60 15.83 -26.39
CA MET A 1 -27.87 14.49 -26.96
C MET A 1 -27.40 13.48 -25.92
N CYS A 2 -28.25 12.56 -25.42
CA CYS A 2 -27.82 11.52 -24.50
C CYS A 2 -27.33 10.30 -25.29
N PRO A 3 -26.21 9.67 -24.88
CA PRO A 3 -25.73 8.46 -25.53
C PRO A 3 -26.73 7.31 -25.37
N SER A 4 -26.81 6.41 -26.35
CA SER A 4 -27.62 5.19 -26.21
C SER A 4 -27.00 4.25 -25.17
N VAL A 5 -27.80 3.32 -24.64
CA VAL A 5 -27.30 2.30 -23.68
C VAL A 5 -26.11 1.52 -24.27
N TYR A 6 -26.18 1.18 -25.53
CA TYR A 6 -25.10 0.49 -26.24
C TYR A 6 -23.83 1.37 -26.36
N ALA A 7 -23.97 2.66 -26.66
CA ALA A 7 -22.84 3.59 -26.70
C ALA A 7 -22.18 3.74 -25.32
N SER A 8 -22.97 3.76 -24.23
CA SER A 8 -22.45 3.83 -22.86
C SER A 8 -21.70 2.55 -22.45
N GLN A 9 -22.12 1.39 -22.95
CA GLN A 9 -21.44 0.11 -22.72
C GLN A 9 -20.11 0.00 -23.50
N LEU A 10 -20.04 0.57 -24.71
CA LEU A 10 -18.83 0.54 -25.54
C LEU A 10 -17.81 1.63 -25.18
N ALA A 11 -18.26 2.73 -24.59
CA ALA A 11 -17.41 3.88 -24.31
C ALA A 11 -16.14 3.54 -23.51
N PRO A 12 -16.17 2.73 -22.43
CA PRO A 12 -14.95 2.35 -21.71
C PRO A 12 -13.95 1.58 -22.57
N SER A 13 -14.43 0.59 -23.33
CA SER A 13 -13.57 -0.23 -24.20
C SER A 13 -12.93 0.59 -25.33
N ILE A 14 -13.69 1.52 -25.90
CA ILE A 14 -13.17 2.44 -26.94
C ILE A 14 -12.16 3.42 -26.32
N ALA A 15 -12.42 3.95 -25.12
CA ALA A 15 -11.51 4.85 -24.44
C ALA A 15 -10.18 4.15 -24.14
N SER A 16 -10.21 2.91 -23.64
CA SER A 16 -9.01 2.10 -23.38
C SER A 16 -8.24 1.81 -24.67
N ALA A 17 -8.92 1.44 -25.76
CA ALA A 17 -8.30 1.21 -27.04
C ALA A 17 -7.64 2.48 -27.61
N LEU A 18 -8.30 3.63 -27.52
CA LEU A 18 -7.76 4.91 -27.96
C LEU A 18 -6.57 5.35 -27.10
N LYS A 19 -6.62 5.14 -25.76
CA LYS A 19 -5.49 5.41 -24.87
C LYS A 19 -4.29 4.56 -25.28
N PHE A 20 -4.51 3.26 -25.49
CA PHE A 20 -3.46 2.33 -25.94
C PHE A 20 -2.85 2.76 -27.28
N LEU A 21 -3.67 3.06 -28.29
CA LEU A 21 -3.20 3.53 -29.59
C LEU A 21 -2.41 4.84 -29.51
N ASN A 22 -2.85 5.79 -28.71
CA ASN A 22 -2.11 7.04 -28.51
C ASN A 22 -0.74 6.82 -27.87
N GLN A 23 -0.63 5.89 -26.91
CA GLN A 23 0.64 5.53 -26.28
C GLN A 23 1.62 4.89 -27.27
N GLU A 24 1.13 4.05 -28.18
CA GLU A 24 1.96 3.38 -29.18
C GLU A 24 2.32 4.25 -30.41
N LEU A 25 1.45 5.20 -30.77
CA LEU A 25 1.63 6.06 -31.96
C LEU A 25 2.42 7.34 -31.66
N THR A 26 2.51 7.73 -30.39
CA THR A 26 3.29 8.93 -30.02
C THR A 26 4.74 8.47 -29.74
N PRO A 27 5.72 8.93 -30.53
CA PRO A 27 7.13 8.67 -30.19
C PRO A 27 7.37 9.14 -28.76
N PRO A 28 8.07 8.38 -27.92
CA PRO A 28 8.37 8.81 -26.58
C PRO A 28 9.19 10.11 -26.65
N ALA A 29 8.53 11.23 -26.48
CA ALA A 29 9.24 12.47 -26.18
C ALA A 29 10.00 12.21 -24.88
N ALA A 30 11.29 12.58 -24.84
CA ALA A 30 12.05 12.43 -23.61
C ALA A 30 11.25 13.06 -22.46
N PHE A 31 10.90 12.26 -21.46
CA PHE A 31 10.15 12.77 -20.31
C PHE A 31 10.96 13.87 -19.61
N VAL A 32 10.41 15.06 -19.59
CA VAL A 32 11.02 16.22 -18.92
C VAL A 32 10.16 16.54 -17.70
N PRO A 33 10.55 16.07 -16.50
CA PRO A 33 9.75 16.21 -15.29
C PRO A 33 9.28 17.64 -15.04
N ALA A 34 10.19 18.63 -15.16
CA ALA A 34 9.92 20.03 -14.89
C ALA A 34 8.86 20.66 -15.83
N ALA A 35 8.63 20.08 -17.00
CA ALA A 35 7.67 20.57 -18.00
C ALA A 35 6.39 19.71 -18.07
N SER A 36 6.36 18.58 -17.43
CA SER A 36 5.20 17.67 -17.48
C SER A 36 4.02 18.25 -16.70
N THR A 37 2.84 18.15 -17.30
CA THR A 37 1.54 18.47 -16.70
C THR A 37 0.61 17.25 -16.66
N ASP A 38 1.18 16.07 -16.87
CA ASP A 38 0.44 14.82 -16.92
C ASP A 38 -0.22 14.50 -15.57
N CYS A 39 -1.17 13.58 -15.60
CA CYS A 39 -1.80 13.04 -14.40
C CYS A 39 -1.45 11.56 -14.30
N MET A 40 -0.65 11.20 -13.32
CA MET A 40 -0.27 9.81 -13.06
C MET A 40 -1.32 9.13 -12.18
N GLN A 41 -1.83 8.00 -12.66
CA GLN A 41 -2.71 7.10 -11.92
C GLN A 41 -1.86 6.07 -11.18
N ILE A 42 -1.91 6.06 -9.85
CA ILE A 42 -1.08 5.16 -9.05
C ILE A 42 -1.96 4.25 -8.19
N ALA A 43 -1.87 2.95 -8.43
CA ALA A 43 -2.43 1.95 -7.53
C ALA A 43 -1.55 1.82 -6.28
N ILE A 44 -2.16 1.91 -5.09
CA ILE A 44 -1.41 2.04 -3.84
C ILE A 44 -2.22 1.46 -2.68
N THR A 45 -1.55 1.07 -1.61
CA THR A 45 -2.19 0.74 -0.33
C THR A 45 -2.21 1.96 0.59
N ASP A 46 -3.12 1.96 1.57
CA ASP A 46 -3.18 3.03 2.59
C ASP A 46 -1.84 3.17 3.35
N PHE A 47 -1.18 2.05 3.67
CA PHE A 47 0.16 2.05 4.26
C PHE A 47 1.18 2.80 3.40
N THR A 48 1.24 2.48 2.11
CA THR A 48 2.24 3.06 1.20
C THR A 48 1.95 4.55 0.99
N ALA A 49 0.68 4.94 0.83
CA ALA A 49 0.25 6.33 0.74
C ALA A 49 0.66 7.12 2.00
N PHE A 50 0.38 6.57 3.17
CA PHE A 50 0.67 7.21 4.45
C PHE A 50 2.17 7.37 4.74
N CYS A 51 2.97 6.35 4.45
CA CYS A 51 4.38 6.33 4.82
C CYS A 51 5.31 6.99 3.80
N VAL A 52 4.94 6.98 2.53
CA VAL A 52 5.87 7.28 1.44
C VAL A 52 5.48 8.53 0.69
N PHE A 53 4.22 8.71 0.39
CA PHE A 53 3.75 9.83 -0.43
C PHE A 53 4.11 11.21 0.11
N PRO A 54 4.09 11.48 1.43
CA PRO A 54 4.48 12.80 1.94
C PRO A 54 5.92 13.20 1.55
N THR A 55 6.86 12.26 1.67
CA THR A 55 8.27 12.51 1.30
C THR A 55 8.43 12.61 -0.21
N LEU A 56 7.75 11.75 -0.96
CA LEU A 56 7.76 11.78 -2.43
C LEU A 56 7.21 13.10 -2.95
N MET A 57 6.08 13.56 -2.45
CA MET A 57 5.48 14.84 -2.84
C MET A 57 6.37 16.03 -2.55
N HIS A 58 7.08 16.04 -1.40
CA HIS A 58 8.05 17.10 -1.10
C HIS A 58 9.16 17.16 -2.15
N HIS A 59 9.62 16.02 -2.65
CA HIS A 59 10.63 15.94 -3.71
C HIS A 59 10.06 16.35 -5.07
N LEU A 60 8.92 15.80 -5.46
CA LEU A 60 8.29 16.02 -6.75
C LEU A 60 7.83 17.48 -6.98
N GLN A 61 7.42 18.19 -5.94
CA GLN A 61 7.08 19.62 -6.04
C GLN A 61 8.24 20.48 -6.56
N ARG A 62 9.47 20.03 -6.37
CA ARG A 62 10.67 20.74 -6.85
C ARG A 62 11.08 20.29 -8.25
N GLU A 63 11.00 19.00 -8.52
CA GLU A 63 11.49 18.41 -9.77
C GLU A 63 10.43 18.38 -10.89
N ALA A 64 9.15 18.27 -10.53
CA ALA A 64 8.03 18.12 -11.45
C ALA A 64 6.77 18.87 -10.94
N PRO A 65 6.83 20.21 -10.82
CA PRO A 65 5.78 21.00 -10.16
C PRO A 65 4.42 20.95 -10.87
N GLY A 66 4.38 20.64 -12.15
CA GLY A 66 3.16 20.52 -12.94
C GLY A 66 2.51 19.12 -12.93
N LEU A 67 3.23 18.12 -12.45
CA LEU A 67 2.77 16.74 -12.44
C LEU A 67 1.65 16.56 -11.41
N ARG A 68 0.59 15.86 -11.80
CA ARG A 68 -0.57 15.57 -10.96
C ARG A 68 -0.63 14.07 -10.65
N PHE A 69 -1.23 13.72 -9.51
CA PHE A 69 -1.34 12.34 -9.05
C PHE A 69 -2.77 12.03 -8.65
N GLU A 70 -3.26 10.88 -9.09
CA GLU A 70 -4.47 10.25 -8.59
C GLU A 70 -4.13 8.91 -7.97
N LEU A 71 -4.46 8.75 -6.68
CA LEU A 71 -4.20 7.54 -5.94
C LEU A 71 -5.44 6.66 -5.93
N ARG A 72 -5.27 5.41 -6.32
CA ARG A 72 -6.32 4.39 -6.30
C ARG A 72 -5.97 3.31 -5.29
N TYR A 73 -6.79 3.19 -4.26
CA TYR A 73 -6.59 2.13 -3.26
C TYR A 73 -7.04 0.79 -3.80
N LEU A 74 -6.09 -0.10 -4.05
CA LEU A 74 -6.32 -1.42 -4.62
C LEU A 74 -5.51 -2.48 -3.85
N PRO A 75 -6.08 -3.70 -3.66
CA PRO A 75 -5.31 -4.86 -3.27
C PRO A 75 -4.26 -5.21 -4.32
N HIS A 76 -3.24 -5.99 -3.95
CA HIS A 76 -2.10 -6.27 -4.83
C HIS A 76 -2.50 -6.86 -6.19
N SER A 77 -3.20 -7.99 -6.25
CA SER A 77 -3.56 -8.61 -7.53
C SER A 77 -4.44 -7.73 -8.43
N PRO A 78 -5.51 -7.05 -7.95
CA PRO A 78 -6.23 -6.05 -8.73
C PRO A 78 -5.34 -4.92 -9.23
N ALA A 79 -4.38 -4.43 -8.41
CA ALA A 79 -3.46 -3.37 -8.81
C ALA A 79 -2.59 -3.78 -9.99
N LEU A 80 -2.05 -5.00 -10.00
CA LEU A 80 -1.28 -5.53 -11.14
C LEU A 80 -2.16 -5.74 -12.38
N THR A 81 -3.40 -6.19 -12.20
CA THR A 81 -4.35 -6.35 -13.31
C THR A 81 -4.63 -5.00 -13.99
N GLU A 82 -4.88 -3.95 -13.21
CA GLU A 82 -5.12 -2.61 -13.74
C GLU A 82 -3.87 -2.00 -14.39
N LEU A 83 -2.68 -2.29 -13.82
CA LEU A 83 -1.41 -1.88 -14.42
C LEU A 83 -1.18 -2.53 -15.79
N LEU A 84 -1.44 -3.82 -15.93
CA LEU A 84 -1.35 -4.54 -17.20
C LEU A 84 -2.39 -4.06 -18.23
N ALA A 85 -3.56 -3.65 -17.77
CA ALA A 85 -4.60 -3.07 -18.62
C ALA A 85 -4.32 -1.60 -19.00
N GLY A 86 -3.30 -0.95 -18.41
CA GLY A 86 -3.00 0.47 -18.62
C GLY A 86 -4.01 1.42 -17.96
N GLU A 87 -4.78 0.95 -16.99
CA GLU A 87 -5.72 1.76 -16.22
C GLU A 87 -5.01 2.55 -15.10
N VAL A 88 -3.83 2.08 -14.68
CA VAL A 88 -2.90 2.80 -13.81
C VAL A 88 -1.51 2.79 -14.44
N ASP A 89 -0.71 3.80 -14.12
CA ASP A 89 0.65 3.97 -14.66
C ASP A 89 1.69 3.25 -13.79
N LEU A 90 1.44 3.17 -12.48
CA LEU A 90 2.29 2.50 -11.50
C LEU A 90 1.43 1.76 -10.46
N ALA A 91 1.99 0.69 -9.92
CA ALA A 91 1.43 0.05 -8.73
C ALA A 91 2.50 -0.03 -7.63
N LEU A 92 2.12 0.30 -6.40
CA LEU A 92 2.99 0.27 -5.23
C LEU A 92 2.39 -0.64 -4.17
N GLY A 93 3.12 -1.66 -3.78
CA GLY A 93 2.59 -2.60 -2.80
C GLY A 93 3.59 -3.64 -2.33
N PHE A 94 3.08 -4.54 -1.52
CA PHE A 94 3.82 -5.68 -1.00
C PHE A 94 3.80 -6.82 -2.01
N ASN A 95 4.95 -7.45 -2.20
CA ASN A 95 5.00 -8.72 -2.91
C ASN A 95 4.71 -9.86 -1.91
N THR A 96 3.92 -10.84 -2.33
CA THR A 96 3.89 -12.15 -1.70
C THR A 96 5.18 -12.90 -2.11
N PRO A 97 5.97 -13.45 -1.18
CA PRO A 97 7.26 -14.08 -1.48
C PRO A 97 7.22 -15.16 -2.57
N ASP A 98 6.06 -15.78 -2.77
CA ASP A 98 5.86 -16.91 -3.69
C ASP A 98 5.20 -16.51 -5.02
N GLU A 99 4.96 -15.22 -5.26
CA GLU A 99 4.34 -14.75 -6.50
C GLU A 99 5.41 -14.61 -7.60
N PRO A 100 5.28 -15.34 -8.72
CA PRO A 100 6.23 -15.24 -9.80
C PRO A 100 6.16 -13.85 -10.45
N ALA A 101 7.34 -13.31 -10.81
CA ALA A 101 7.42 -12.06 -11.54
C ALA A 101 6.64 -12.13 -12.85
N HIS A 102 5.83 -11.11 -13.14
CA HIS A 102 5.10 -11.06 -14.40
C HIS A 102 6.04 -10.59 -15.53
N PRO A 103 6.07 -11.29 -16.70
CA PRO A 103 7.03 -11.00 -17.76
C PRO A 103 6.90 -9.62 -18.38
N ASP A 104 5.74 -8.99 -18.31
CA ASP A 104 5.48 -7.66 -18.86
C ASP A 104 5.63 -6.53 -17.83
N LEU A 105 5.97 -6.85 -16.58
CA LEU A 105 6.17 -5.88 -15.52
C LEU A 105 7.63 -5.76 -15.12
N GLU A 106 8.07 -4.54 -14.92
CA GLU A 106 9.30 -4.21 -14.23
C GLU A 106 9.02 -4.08 -12.74
N GLU A 107 9.82 -4.75 -11.92
CA GLU A 107 9.73 -4.71 -10.47
C GLU A 107 10.95 -4.01 -9.89
N ILE A 108 10.73 -2.94 -9.15
CA ILE A 108 11.79 -2.19 -8.48
C ILE A 108 11.61 -2.34 -6.97
N ASN A 109 12.59 -2.93 -6.30
CA ASN A 109 12.61 -2.94 -4.84
C ASN A 109 12.81 -1.51 -4.34
N TRP A 110 11.81 -0.99 -3.64
CA TRP A 110 11.84 0.41 -3.22
C TRP A 110 12.28 0.58 -1.77
N LEU A 111 11.66 -0.13 -0.86
CA LEU A 111 12.03 -0.08 0.56
C LEU A 111 11.82 -1.44 1.22
N ARG A 112 12.58 -1.66 2.28
CA ARG A 112 12.43 -2.81 3.18
C ARG A 112 11.89 -2.33 4.52
N ASP A 113 10.97 -3.10 5.10
CA ASP A 113 10.36 -2.80 6.39
C ASP A 113 10.16 -4.08 7.20
N GLU A 114 9.83 -3.92 8.47
CA GLU A 114 9.57 -5.01 9.41
C GLU A 114 8.34 -4.70 10.25
N TYR A 115 7.73 -5.73 10.83
CA TYR A 115 6.61 -5.55 11.73
C TYR A 115 7.09 -5.22 13.15
N VAL A 116 6.39 -4.29 13.78
CA VAL A 116 6.52 -3.90 15.19
C VAL A 116 5.16 -3.89 15.85
N VAL A 117 5.12 -3.75 17.16
CA VAL A 117 3.88 -3.60 17.93
C VAL A 117 3.79 -2.18 18.47
N ILE A 118 2.62 -1.56 18.34
CA ILE A 118 2.28 -0.34 19.06
C ILE A 118 1.31 -0.63 20.22
N SER A 119 1.49 0.11 21.30
CA SER A 119 0.64 0.12 22.47
C SER A 119 0.53 1.54 23.02
N GLN A 120 -0.36 1.77 23.98
CA GLN A 120 -0.31 3.02 24.76
C GLN A 120 1.04 3.22 25.48
N ALA A 121 1.33 4.45 25.89
CA ALA A 121 2.68 4.95 26.21
C ALA A 121 3.45 4.25 27.36
N ASP A 122 2.80 3.46 28.23
CA ASP A 122 3.43 3.01 29.47
C ASP A 122 4.03 1.59 29.41
N ARG A 123 3.95 0.91 28.29
CA ARG A 123 4.47 -0.45 28.15
C ARG A 123 5.93 -0.43 27.71
N THR A 124 6.82 -0.97 28.53
CA THR A 124 8.28 -0.94 28.28
C THR A 124 8.83 -2.24 27.68
N ALA A 125 8.10 -3.36 27.78
CA ALA A 125 8.50 -4.66 27.25
C ALA A 125 7.27 -5.50 26.86
N LEU A 126 7.47 -6.43 25.94
CA LEU A 126 6.43 -7.34 25.47
C LEU A 126 7.03 -8.73 25.24
N THR A 127 6.62 -9.71 26.06
CA THR A 127 6.94 -11.11 25.84
C THR A 127 5.93 -11.77 24.91
N LEU A 128 6.26 -12.95 24.36
CA LEU A 128 5.33 -13.70 23.53
C LEU A 128 4.03 -14.04 24.27
N ASP A 129 4.13 -14.54 25.50
CA ASP A 129 2.95 -14.88 26.33
C ASP A 129 2.07 -13.65 26.56
N ALA A 130 2.68 -12.50 26.86
CA ALA A 130 1.94 -11.26 27.07
C ALA A 130 1.29 -10.76 25.77
N TYR A 131 1.93 -10.97 24.61
CA TYR A 131 1.37 -10.65 23.30
C TYR A 131 0.17 -11.55 22.97
N LEU A 132 0.29 -12.86 23.18
CA LEU A 132 -0.78 -13.83 22.88
C LEU A 132 -1.99 -13.65 23.82
N ALA A 133 -1.75 -13.30 25.11
CA ALA A 133 -2.81 -13.05 26.08
C ALA A 133 -3.50 -11.69 25.89
N ALA A 134 -2.89 -10.76 25.18
CA ALA A 134 -3.45 -9.43 24.96
C ALA A 134 -4.60 -9.45 23.94
N ARG A 135 -5.38 -8.38 23.97
CA ARG A 135 -6.42 -8.09 22.98
C ARG A 135 -5.82 -7.27 21.84
N HIS A 136 -6.17 -7.58 20.61
CA HIS A 136 -5.57 -6.96 19.44
C HIS A 136 -6.57 -6.18 18.59
N LEU A 137 -6.12 -5.05 18.07
CA LEU A 137 -6.69 -4.37 16.92
C LEU A 137 -5.94 -4.82 15.65
N VAL A 138 -6.68 -5.23 14.63
CA VAL A 138 -6.13 -5.64 13.33
C VAL A 138 -6.67 -4.74 12.23
N VAL A 139 -5.79 -4.21 11.39
CA VAL A 139 -6.19 -3.48 10.20
C VAL A 139 -6.33 -4.45 9.04
N THR A 140 -7.52 -4.49 8.46
CA THR A 140 -7.89 -5.33 7.31
C THR A 140 -8.50 -4.44 6.23
N PRO A 141 -7.69 -3.75 5.41
CA PRO A 141 -8.15 -2.71 4.48
C PRO A 141 -9.19 -3.21 3.48
N TRP A 142 -9.14 -4.49 3.15
CA TRP A 142 -9.99 -5.14 2.14
C TRP A 142 -11.00 -6.12 2.76
N ASN A 143 -11.24 -6.02 4.09
CA ASN A 143 -12.07 -6.92 4.87
C ASN A 143 -11.57 -8.38 4.86
N GLU A 144 -10.26 -8.58 4.87
CA GLU A 144 -9.64 -9.90 4.95
C GLU A 144 -10.08 -10.63 6.21
N GLN A 145 -10.24 -11.94 6.10
CA GLN A 145 -10.61 -12.78 7.26
C GLN A 145 -9.50 -12.80 8.31
N GLN A 146 -8.24 -12.80 7.87
CA GLN A 146 -7.04 -12.82 8.70
C GLN A 146 -6.06 -11.75 8.25
N GLY A 147 -5.32 -11.17 9.18
CA GLY A 147 -4.19 -10.31 8.88
C GLY A 147 -2.94 -11.14 8.55
N VAL A 148 -1.94 -10.49 7.94
CA VAL A 148 -0.66 -11.15 7.58
C VAL A 148 -0.03 -11.86 8.77
N LEU A 149 -0.03 -11.23 9.94
CA LEU A 149 0.57 -11.81 11.14
C LEU A 149 -0.26 -12.94 11.76
N ASP A 150 -1.54 -13.04 11.46
CA ASP A 150 -2.37 -14.15 11.93
C ASP A 150 -1.96 -15.45 11.22
N CYS A 151 -1.69 -15.38 9.91
CA CYS A 151 -1.15 -16.52 9.16
C CYS A 151 0.22 -16.95 9.67
N GLU A 152 1.09 -15.99 10.04
CA GLU A 152 2.42 -16.28 10.57
C GLU A 152 2.35 -16.92 11.96
N LEU A 153 1.47 -16.44 12.84
CA LEU A 153 1.22 -17.04 14.15
C LEU A 153 0.69 -18.47 14.02
N GLU A 154 -0.26 -18.71 13.13
CA GLU A 154 -0.80 -20.06 12.87
C GLU A 154 0.28 -21.04 12.39
N ARG A 155 1.20 -20.61 11.51
CA ARG A 155 2.34 -21.42 11.09
C ARG A 155 3.25 -21.84 12.25
N GLN A 156 3.33 -20.99 13.30
CA GLN A 156 4.11 -21.26 14.51
C GLN A 156 3.29 -21.97 15.61
N GLY A 157 2.03 -22.32 15.33
CA GLY A 157 1.13 -23.00 16.27
C GLY A 157 0.49 -22.07 17.31
N TYR A 158 0.49 -20.75 17.06
CA TYR A 158 -0.06 -19.74 17.96
C TYR A 158 -1.32 -19.09 17.36
N SER A 159 -2.10 -18.46 18.24
CA SER A 159 -3.21 -17.59 17.88
C SER A 159 -3.29 -16.42 18.85
N ARG A 160 -3.90 -15.32 18.43
CA ARG A 160 -4.12 -14.13 19.27
C ARG A 160 -5.59 -13.77 19.34
N GLN A 161 -5.99 -13.05 20.39
CA GLN A 161 -7.36 -12.59 20.54
C GLN A 161 -7.58 -11.28 19.78
N VAL A 162 -8.24 -11.35 18.63
CA VAL A 162 -8.64 -10.16 17.87
C VAL A 162 -9.91 -9.58 18.49
N ALA A 163 -9.79 -8.44 19.13
CA ALA A 163 -10.91 -7.72 19.77
C ALA A 163 -11.57 -6.72 18.81
N MET A 164 -10.81 -6.20 17.84
CA MET A 164 -11.31 -5.23 16.87
C MET A 164 -10.64 -5.41 15.51
N LYS A 165 -11.44 -5.32 14.46
CA LYS A 165 -10.99 -5.18 13.07
C LYS A 165 -11.43 -3.82 12.52
N THR A 166 -10.58 -3.17 11.76
CA THR A 166 -10.91 -1.91 11.08
C THR A 166 -10.26 -1.87 9.70
N PRO A 167 -10.92 -1.33 8.68
CA PRO A 167 -10.28 -1.09 7.39
C PRO A 167 -9.36 0.15 7.42
N SER A 168 -9.50 1.02 8.41
CA SER A 168 -8.79 2.30 8.48
C SER A 168 -7.53 2.22 9.31
N MET A 169 -6.38 2.39 8.65
CA MET A 169 -5.10 2.56 9.34
C MET A 169 -5.02 3.89 10.09
N LEU A 170 -5.66 4.95 9.58
CA LEU A 170 -5.64 6.30 10.17
C LEU A 170 -6.32 6.40 11.54
N SER A 171 -7.39 5.65 11.79
CA SER A 171 -8.09 5.66 13.08
C SER A 171 -7.38 4.82 14.15
N ALA A 172 -6.60 3.84 13.74
CA ALA A 172 -6.00 2.85 14.62
C ALA A 172 -5.12 3.44 15.74
N PRO A 173 -4.19 4.41 15.49
CA PRO A 173 -3.33 4.95 16.54
C PRO A 173 -4.09 5.62 17.65
N PHE A 174 -5.18 6.33 17.36
CA PHE A 174 -6.01 7.01 18.34
C PHE A 174 -6.84 6.03 19.18
N ILE A 175 -7.22 4.89 18.60
CA ILE A 175 -7.88 3.81 19.36
C ILE A 175 -6.88 3.14 20.30
N ILE A 176 -5.66 2.88 19.85
CA ILE A 176 -4.60 2.28 20.66
C ILE A 176 -4.22 3.22 21.83
N GLU A 177 -4.09 4.52 21.58
CA GLU A 177 -3.77 5.50 22.62
C GLU A 177 -4.76 5.49 23.79
N GLN A 178 -6.05 5.17 23.51
CA GLN A 178 -7.14 5.21 24.49
C GLN A 178 -7.60 3.82 24.94
N SER A 179 -6.82 2.77 24.67
CA SER A 179 -7.21 1.39 24.99
C SER A 179 -6.03 0.54 25.47
N ASP A 180 -6.34 -0.65 25.99
CA ASP A 180 -5.36 -1.67 26.34
C ASP A 180 -4.96 -2.56 25.14
N LEU A 181 -5.48 -2.27 23.95
CA LEU A 181 -5.24 -3.05 22.76
C LEU A 181 -3.79 -2.93 22.27
N LEU A 182 -3.30 -4.00 21.67
CA LEU A 182 -2.08 -4.01 20.88
C LEU A 182 -2.40 -3.98 19.40
N MET A 183 -1.55 -3.34 18.62
CA MET A 183 -1.61 -3.42 17.18
C MET A 183 -0.22 -3.69 16.62
N ALA A 184 -0.12 -4.69 15.75
CA ALA A 184 1.10 -4.94 15.00
C ALA A 184 0.96 -4.37 13.59
N LEU A 185 2.00 -3.65 13.15
CA LEU A 185 2.02 -2.92 11.88
C LEU A 185 3.47 -2.70 11.41
N PRO A 186 3.69 -2.29 10.15
CA PRO A 186 5.02 -1.92 9.67
C PRO A 186 5.66 -0.81 10.50
N ARG A 187 6.98 -0.90 10.74
CA ARG A 187 7.75 0.05 11.57
C ARG A 187 7.60 1.50 11.11
N ARG A 188 7.68 1.76 9.80
CA ARG A 188 7.54 3.11 9.24
C ARG A 188 6.18 3.73 9.56
N ALA A 189 5.12 2.93 9.51
CA ALA A 189 3.79 3.39 9.90
C ALA A 189 3.75 3.70 11.40
N ALA A 190 4.28 2.82 12.25
CA ALA A 190 4.35 3.02 13.69
C ALA A 190 5.10 4.31 14.05
N GLU A 191 6.26 4.55 13.45
CA GLU A 191 7.05 5.78 13.67
C GLU A 191 6.31 7.05 13.23
N THR A 192 5.56 6.98 12.13
CA THR A 192 4.76 8.11 11.67
C THR A 192 3.57 8.35 12.61
N MET A 193 2.88 7.31 13.05
CA MET A 193 1.76 7.39 13.99
C MET A 193 2.17 7.89 15.36
N ALA A 194 3.35 7.48 15.87
CA ALA A 194 3.87 7.91 17.16
C ALA A 194 4.20 9.42 17.23
N ARG A 195 4.21 10.12 16.09
CA ARG A 195 4.30 11.60 16.06
C ARG A 195 2.97 12.28 16.34
N ALA A 196 1.86 11.58 16.08
CA ALA A 196 0.50 12.13 16.18
C ALA A 196 -0.26 11.64 17.42
N ALA A 197 0.14 10.51 18.01
CA ALA A 197 -0.48 9.90 19.18
C ALA A 197 0.58 9.42 20.16
N ARG A 198 0.25 9.39 21.46
CA ARG A 198 1.17 8.92 22.52
C ARG A 198 1.22 7.40 22.53
N LEU A 199 2.13 6.84 21.76
CA LEU A 199 2.31 5.42 21.55
C LEU A 199 3.73 4.98 21.92
N THR A 200 3.84 3.75 22.41
CA THR A 200 5.12 3.05 22.51
C THR A 200 5.25 2.05 21.36
N ILE A 201 6.42 2.04 20.73
CA ILE A 201 6.79 1.08 19.70
C ILE A 201 7.64 0.00 20.33
N LEU A 202 7.22 -1.23 20.23
CA LEU A 202 7.88 -2.40 20.81
C LEU A 202 8.27 -3.38 19.70
N PRO A 203 9.36 -4.14 19.84
CA PRO A 203 9.67 -5.20 18.92
C PRO A 203 8.58 -6.26 18.94
N LEU A 204 8.36 -6.91 17.79
CA LEU A 204 7.49 -8.08 17.71
C LEU A 204 8.15 -9.23 18.51
N PRO A 205 7.42 -9.91 19.45
CA PRO A 205 8.03 -10.90 20.33
C PRO A 205 8.19 -12.30 19.72
N PHE A 206 8.04 -12.44 18.42
CA PHE A 206 8.27 -13.66 17.64
C PHE A 206 8.86 -13.31 16.28
N PRO A 207 9.63 -14.23 15.66
CA PRO A 207 10.28 -13.94 14.39
C PRO A 207 9.27 -13.85 13.26
N VAL A 208 9.34 -12.76 12.51
CA VAL A 208 8.63 -12.57 11.23
C VAL A 208 9.65 -12.01 10.24
N PRO A 209 9.78 -12.59 9.05
CA PRO A 209 10.68 -12.05 8.04
C PRO A 209 10.32 -10.60 7.70
N PRO A 210 11.31 -9.74 7.51
CA PRO A 210 11.06 -8.43 6.93
C PRO A 210 10.51 -8.59 5.51
N PHE A 211 9.79 -7.59 5.04
CA PHE A 211 9.16 -7.58 3.72
C PHE A 211 9.66 -6.40 2.89
N ASP A 212 9.58 -6.56 1.58
CA ASP A 212 9.93 -5.52 0.63
C ASP A 212 8.67 -4.88 0.06
N VAL A 213 8.68 -3.55 -0.06
CA VAL A 213 7.69 -2.80 -0.82
C VAL A 213 8.28 -2.53 -2.18
N LYS A 214 7.55 -2.87 -3.21
CA LYS A 214 7.99 -2.75 -4.60
C LYS A 214 7.17 -1.69 -5.34
N ILE A 215 7.81 -1.12 -6.35
CA ILE A 215 7.17 -0.36 -7.41
C ILE A 215 7.07 -1.29 -8.62
N TYR A 216 5.90 -1.36 -9.21
CA TYR A 216 5.62 -2.08 -10.44
C TYR A 216 5.30 -1.09 -11.54
N ALA A 217 5.96 -1.24 -12.68
CA ALA A 217 5.71 -0.48 -13.89
C ALA A 217 5.53 -1.44 -15.06
N HIS A 218 4.73 -1.06 -16.07
CA HIS A 218 4.69 -1.83 -17.29
C HIS A 218 6.00 -1.64 -18.06
N GLN A 219 6.66 -2.72 -18.54
CA GLN A 219 7.94 -2.64 -19.26
C GLN A 219 7.92 -1.70 -20.47
N ARG A 220 6.75 -1.47 -21.07
CA ARG A 220 6.56 -0.53 -22.18
C ARG A 220 6.50 0.93 -21.74
N SER A 221 6.26 1.22 -20.47
CA SER A 221 6.19 2.59 -19.95
C SER A 221 7.56 3.23 -19.71
N GLY A 222 8.62 2.45 -19.75
CA GLY A 222 10.01 2.87 -19.46
C GLY A 222 10.85 3.22 -20.71
N LYS A 223 10.21 3.47 -21.87
CA LYS A 223 10.90 3.90 -23.09
C LYS A 223 10.61 5.33 -23.44
#